data_e6a7cb873f43b9b35874a4292ad6e196
#
_entry.id   e6a7cb873f43b9b35874a4292ad6e196
#
_cell.length_a   1.000
_cell.length_b   1.000
_cell.length_c   1.000
_cell.angle_alpha   90.00
_cell.angle_beta   90.00
_cell.angle_gamma   90.00
#
_symmetry.space_group_name_H-M   'P 1'
#
loop_
_entity.id
_entity.type
_entity.pdbx_description
1 polymer ?
#
loop_
_entity_poly.entity_id
_entity_poly.type
_entity_poly.pdbx_seq_one_letter_code
_entity_poly.pdbx_strand_id
1 'polypeptide(L)' 'MKRTIDLHGIPHSNVKQVLEDFYLWKGKGIEESVIITGKSTEMQKLVFEFLDAYDFKYIVWGDNPGQINVTV' A
#
# COMPACT_ATOMS: atom_id res chain seq x y z
N MET A 1 -5.80 -7.87 -12.73
CA MET A 1 -4.56 -8.55 -12.31
C MET A 1 -4.19 -8.11 -10.91
N LYS A 2 -3.90 -9.06 -10.04
CA LYS A 2 -3.55 -8.78 -8.66
C LYS A 2 -2.03 -8.66 -8.52
N ARG A 3 -1.57 -7.59 -7.90
CA ARG A 3 -0.14 -7.38 -7.65
C ARG A 3 0.11 -7.21 -6.15
N THR A 4 1.32 -7.51 -5.75
CA THR A 4 1.73 -7.39 -4.35
C THR A 4 2.96 -6.49 -4.27
N ILE A 5 2.94 -5.55 -3.33
CA ILE A 5 4.11 -4.73 -3.02
C ILE A 5 4.46 -4.94 -1.55
N ASP A 6 5.72 -5.24 -1.29
CA ASP A 6 6.21 -5.47 0.07
C ASP A 6 7.01 -4.27 0.52
N LEU A 7 6.50 -3.55 1.51
CA LEU A 7 7.17 -2.38 2.07
C LEU A 7 8.01 -2.71 3.30
N HIS A 8 8.03 -3.96 3.69
CA HIS A 8 8.82 -4.41 4.84
C HIS A 8 10.30 -4.09 4.61
N GLY A 9 10.91 -3.38 5.54
CA GLY A 9 12.30 -2.99 5.41
C GLY A 9 12.57 -1.73 4.61
N ILE A 10 11.54 -1.12 4.01
CA ILE A 10 11.70 0.14 3.29
C ILE A 10 11.69 1.30 4.29
N PRO A 11 12.66 2.23 4.22
CA PRO A 11 12.65 3.40 5.09
C PRO A 11 11.35 4.19 4.95
N HIS A 12 10.81 4.69 6.05
CA HIS A 12 9.55 5.44 6.05
C HIS A 12 9.61 6.65 5.11
N SER A 13 10.75 7.30 5.02
CA SER A 13 10.94 8.46 4.13
C SER A 13 10.80 8.10 2.65
N ASN A 14 10.94 6.83 2.29
CA ASN A 14 10.86 6.39 0.90
C ASN A 14 9.50 5.79 0.55
N VAL A 15 8.62 5.57 1.52
CA VAL A 15 7.35 4.87 1.31
C VAL A 15 6.48 5.59 0.29
N LYS A 16 6.35 6.91 0.43
CA LYS A 16 5.52 7.68 -0.49
C LYS A 16 6.00 7.52 -1.93
N GLN A 17 7.31 7.64 -2.14
CA GLN A 17 7.89 7.51 -3.48
C GLN A 17 7.68 6.12 -4.06
N VAL A 18 7.86 5.09 -3.23
CA VAL A 18 7.66 3.71 -3.66
C VAL A 18 6.21 3.49 -4.07
N LEU A 19 5.26 3.99 -3.29
CA LEU A 19 3.84 3.86 -3.60
C LEU A 19 3.46 4.66 -4.85
N GLU A 20 4.01 5.86 -5.02
CA GLU A 20 3.76 6.65 -6.23
C GLU A 20 4.24 5.89 -7.47
N ASP A 21 5.45 5.34 -7.43
CA ASP A 21 5.97 4.56 -8.54
C ASP A 21 5.10 3.35 -8.82
N PHE A 22 4.67 2.67 -7.76
CA PHE A 22 3.87 1.46 -7.92
C PHE A 22 2.49 1.75 -8.54
N TYR A 23 1.81 2.79 -8.07
CA TYR A 23 0.44 3.09 -8.50
C TYR A 23 0.33 4.09 -9.63
N LEU A 24 1.22 5.07 -9.70
CA LEU A 24 1.09 6.15 -10.68
C LEU A 24 1.90 5.90 -11.94
N TRP A 25 3.00 5.18 -11.83
CA TRP A 25 3.87 4.92 -12.99
C TRP A 25 3.77 3.49 -13.50
N LYS A 26 3.84 2.53 -12.58
CA LYS A 26 3.84 1.11 -12.94
C LYS A 26 2.52 0.43 -12.66
N GLY A 27 1.59 1.13 -12.04
CA GLY A 27 0.32 0.59 -11.61
C GLY A 27 -0.80 0.69 -12.63
N LYS A 28 -0.53 1.18 -13.81
CA LYS A 28 -1.55 1.34 -14.83
C LYS A 28 -2.13 -0.01 -15.21
N GLY A 29 -3.43 -0.17 -15.03
CA GLY A 29 -4.10 -1.43 -15.27
C GLY A 29 -4.18 -2.36 -14.07
N ILE A 30 -3.66 -1.96 -12.92
CA ILE A 30 -3.80 -2.74 -11.69
C ILE A 30 -5.21 -2.54 -11.15
N GLU A 31 -5.98 -3.62 -11.07
CA GLU A 31 -7.34 -3.58 -10.52
C GLU A 31 -7.34 -3.85 -9.03
N GLU A 32 -6.49 -4.78 -8.59
CA GLU A 32 -6.35 -5.15 -7.19
C GLU A 32 -4.89 -5.25 -6.84
N SER A 33 -4.57 -4.88 -5.62
CA SER A 33 -3.21 -4.99 -5.11
C SER A 33 -3.21 -5.26 -3.61
N VAL A 34 -2.09 -5.78 -3.14
CA VAL A 34 -1.87 -6.06 -1.73
C VAL A 34 -0.61 -5.33 -1.30
N ILE A 35 -0.70 -4.56 -0.24
CA ILE A 35 0.46 -3.87 0.33
C ILE A 35 0.82 -4.57 1.63
N ILE A 36 2.04 -5.07 1.72
CA ILE A 36 2.54 -5.72 2.92
C ILE A 36 3.35 -4.70 3.70
N THR A 37 2.85 -4.32 4.88
CA THR A 37 3.49 -3.32 5.74
C THR A 37 4.24 -3.95 6.91
N GLY A 38 3.99 -5.23 7.19
CA GLY A 38 4.46 -5.84 8.42
C GLY A 38 3.67 -5.28 9.60
N LYS A 39 4.20 -5.45 10.80
CA LYS A 39 3.51 -5.03 12.03
C LYS A 39 3.77 -3.57 12.41
N SER A 40 4.39 -2.79 11.54
CA SER A 40 4.70 -1.39 11.82
C SER A 40 3.45 -0.53 11.71
N THR A 41 3.01 0.04 12.83
CA THR A 41 1.86 0.94 12.83
C THR A 41 2.17 2.24 12.09
N GLU A 42 3.42 2.71 12.16
CA GLU A 42 3.83 3.90 11.44
C GLU A 42 3.78 3.69 9.92
N MET A 43 4.24 2.53 9.45
CA MET A 43 4.18 2.17 8.05
C MET A 43 2.73 2.12 7.58
N GLN A 44 1.86 1.48 8.36
CA GLN A 44 0.44 1.40 8.04
C GLN A 44 -0.19 2.79 7.93
N LYS A 45 0.15 3.68 8.86
CA LYS A 45 -0.36 5.04 8.85
C LYS A 45 0.06 5.78 7.57
N LEU A 46 1.32 5.66 7.18
CA LEU A 46 1.82 6.29 5.96
C LEU A 46 1.09 5.77 4.73
N VAL A 47 0.84 4.47 4.68
CA VAL A 47 0.11 3.87 3.57
C VAL A 47 -1.32 4.38 3.52
N PHE A 48 -2.00 4.43 4.67
CA PHE A 48 -3.36 4.95 4.72
C PHE A 48 -3.44 6.41 4.27
N GLU A 49 -2.49 7.22 4.71
CA GLU A 49 -2.44 8.62 4.28
C GLU A 49 -2.31 8.74 2.77
N PHE A 50 -1.45 7.90 2.17
CA PHE A 50 -1.28 7.89 0.72
C PHE A 50 -2.57 7.46 0.02
N LEU A 51 -3.17 6.36 0.46
CA LEU A 51 -4.38 5.84 -0.17
C LEU A 51 -5.55 6.82 -0.05
N ASP A 52 -5.69 7.46 1.10
CA ASP A 52 -6.73 8.45 1.31
C ASP A 52 -6.50 9.69 0.43
N ALA A 53 -5.26 10.11 0.28
CA ALA A 53 -4.91 11.29 -0.53
C ALA A 53 -5.26 11.09 -2.01
N TYR A 54 -5.14 9.86 -2.50
CA TYR A 54 -5.45 9.53 -3.89
C TYR A 54 -6.83 8.90 -4.05
N ASP A 55 -7.60 8.85 -2.96
CA ASP A 55 -8.98 8.36 -2.97
C ASP A 55 -9.08 6.89 -3.42
N PHE A 56 -8.10 6.09 -3.06
CA PHE A 56 -8.12 4.65 -3.30
C PHE A 56 -8.94 3.95 -2.23
N LYS A 57 -9.67 2.92 -2.63
CA LYS A 57 -10.42 2.10 -1.69
C LYS A 57 -9.55 0.95 -1.21
N TYR A 58 -9.63 0.64 0.08
CA TYR A 58 -8.83 -0.43 0.66
C TYR A 58 -9.55 -1.09 1.82
N ILE A 59 -9.14 -2.32 2.11
CA ILE A 59 -9.66 -3.11 3.21
C ILE A 59 -8.47 -3.68 3.99
N VAL A 60 -8.53 -3.56 5.31
CA VAL A 60 -7.55 -4.16 6.21
C VAL A 60 -8.20 -5.38 6.86
N TRP A 61 -7.57 -6.53 6.70
CA TRP A 61 -8.05 -7.75 7.33
C TRP A 61 -7.68 -7.74 8.80
N GLY A 62 -8.67 -7.95 9.68
CA GLY A 62 -8.45 -7.89 11.12
C GLY A 62 -7.45 -8.91 11.64
N ASP A 63 -7.38 -10.07 11.01
CA ASP A 63 -6.48 -11.15 11.43
C ASP A 63 -5.06 -10.98 10.90
N ASN A 64 -4.87 -10.06 9.98
CA ASN A 64 -3.54 -9.84 9.38
C ASN A 64 -3.31 -8.35 9.19
N PRO A 65 -3.00 -7.62 10.30
CA PRO A 65 -2.85 -6.17 10.24
C PRO A 65 -1.65 -5.69 9.42
N GLY A 66 -0.74 -6.60 9.08
CA GLY A 66 0.40 -6.26 8.26
C GLY A 66 0.12 -6.24 6.76
N GLN A 67 -1.14 -6.41 6.35
CA GLN A 67 -1.51 -6.54 4.94
C GLN A 67 -2.73 -5.67 4.65
N ILE A 68 -2.62 -4.86 3.59
CA ILE A 68 -3.69 -3.98 3.17
C ILE A 68 -4.07 -4.34 1.74
N ASN A 69 -5.36 -4.61 1.52
CA ASN A 69 -5.88 -4.94 0.19
C ASN A 69 -6.47 -3.68 -0.43
N VAL A 70 -5.97 -3.31 -1.60
CA VAL A 70 -6.36 -2.08 -2.29
C VAL A 70 -7.13 -2.43 -3.55
N THR A 71 -8.26 -1.77 -3.73
CA THR A 71 -9.07 -1.88 -4.94
C THR A 71 -9.08 -0.51 -5.63
N VAL A 72 -8.53 -0.47 -6.81
CA VAL A 72 -8.41 0.79 -7.58
C VAL A 72 -9.51 0.89 -8.61
#